data_a8e38046fbce96845029150ac493241a
#
_entry.id   a8e38046fbce96845029150ac493241a
#
_cell.length_a   1.000
_cell.length_b   1.000
_cell.length_c   1.000
_cell.angle_alpha   90.00
_cell.angle_beta   90.00
_cell.angle_gamma   90.00
#
_symmetry.space_group_name_H-M   'P 1'
#
loop_
_entity.id
_entity.type
_entity.pdbx_description
1 polymer ?
#
loop_
_entity_poly.entity_id
_entity_poly.type
_entity_poly.pdbx_seq_one_letter_code
_entity_poly.pdbx_strand_id
1 'polypeptide(L)'
;MWTNNVLQRLAAANNIKSEDLILVRRFLLGLLSFAAIVSVCAPRIASAAEFRPSSWEATLGAAKKEGQVFVYISGYEAVLQDFEKDYPEIKLIAVGLRGNQLGQRLLAERRAEKYLADVVSSGANPNYQQFYHARALDPIKPALLLPEVIDQTKWYQGRHQYSDPEGQYVFNYVGSATYGAVNYNTKLVDVKEFKSYWDLLNPKWKGRIEARDIREAGPGAGNTRFFYYHPELGASFIRKLFGEMDVTLFRDFRQGPDWLATGRYALCFFCDVDVLKQQGLPVDTFGPHAFKEGGGLVQQFGTISLVNRAPHPNAAKVFINWLLSRKGQIALQKRTSAGESPADSLRIDIPKEDVPYLNRRLDGIKYLDTGRPEWIEMKPILDVVNESLKAAGKN
;
A
#
# COMPACT_ATOMS: atom_id res chain seq x y z
N MET A 1 34.39 33.71 47.32
CA MET A 1 34.60 34.88 48.24
C MET A 1 34.13 36.21 47.65
N TRP A 2 34.27 36.46 46.37
CA TRP A 2 33.92 37.76 45.75
C TRP A 2 32.40 38.07 45.71
N THR A 3 31.56 37.09 45.54
CA THR A 3 30.11 37.25 45.42
C THR A 3 29.39 37.64 46.73
N ASN A 4 29.93 37.27 47.89
CA ASN A 4 29.34 37.60 49.18
C ASN A 4 29.51 39.08 49.57
N ASN A 5 30.64 39.75 49.18
CA ASN A 5 30.91 41.14 49.51
C ASN A 5 30.01 42.10 48.65
N VAL A 6 29.65 41.72 47.43
CA VAL A 6 28.84 42.56 46.55
C VAL A 6 27.38 42.55 47.00
N LEU A 7 26.85 41.37 47.40
CA LEU A 7 25.49 41.24 47.91
C LEU A 7 25.26 41.91 49.26
N GLN A 8 26.26 41.89 50.16
CA GLN A 8 26.13 42.59 51.41
C GLN A 8 26.19 44.14 51.27
N ARG A 9 26.91 44.64 50.29
CA ARG A 9 26.94 46.10 50.01
C ARG A 9 25.63 46.57 49.35
N LEU A 10 25.02 45.78 48.53
CA LEU A 10 23.74 46.11 47.91
C LEU A 10 22.56 46.02 48.91
N ALA A 11 22.64 45.09 49.87
CA ALA A 11 21.63 44.97 50.92
C ALA A 11 21.66 46.15 51.92
N ALA A 12 22.88 46.64 52.25
CA ALA A 12 23.04 47.79 53.11
C ALA A 12 22.53 49.11 52.47
N ALA A 13 22.60 49.25 51.15
CA ALA A 13 22.14 50.43 50.42
C ALA A 13 20.61 50.50 50.24
N ASN A 14 19.88 49.35 50.36
CA ASN A 14 18.44 49.28 50.05
C ASN A 14 17.56 48.81 51.20
N ASN A 15 18.04 48.77 52.45
CA ASN A 15 17.29 48.44 53.67
C ASN A 15 16.56 47.06 53.60
N ILE A 16 17.16 46.07 52.96
CA ILE A 16 16.59 44.73 52.76
C ILE A 16 16.89 43.84 53.98
N LYS A 17 15.85 43.24 54.57
CA LYS A 17 16.00 42.35 55.74
C LYS A 17 16.73 41.08 55.41
N SER A 18 17.51 40.56 56.39
CA SER A 18 18.39 39.39 56.26
C SER A 18 17.69 38.11 55.73
N GLU A 19 16.40 38.00 55.93
CA GLU A 19 15.60 36.87 55.47
C GLU A 19 15.39 36.84 53.95
N ASP A 20 15.30 38.01 53.33
CA ASP A 20 15.11 38.15 51.87
C ASP A 20 16.39 37.82 51.09
N LEU A 21 17.54 37.99 51.71
CA LEU A 21 18.83 37.62 51.13
C LEU A 21 18.97 36.09 50.91
N ILE A 22 18.36 35.28 51.77
CA ILE A 22 18.39 33.81 51.70
C ILE A 22 17.50 33.33 50.54
N LEU A 23 16.40 34.02 50.30
CA LEU A 23 15.49 33.69 49.18
C LEU A 23 16.14 34.03 47.83
N VAL A 24 16.77 35.18 47.69
CA VAL A 24 17.47 35.60 46.44
C VAL A 24 18.65 34.67 46.15
N ARG A 25 19.36 34.20 47.18
CA ARG A 25 20.47 33.26 47.02
C ARG A 25 19.98 31.86 46.56
N ARG A 26 18.82 31.42 47.03
CA ARG A 26 18.19 30.16 46.59
C ARG A 26 17.69 30.26 45.15
N PHE A 27 17.16 31.42 44.76
CA PHE A 27 16.68 31.67 43.39
C PHE A 27 17.82 31.72 42.37
N LEU A 28 18.95 32.39 42.70
CA LEU A 28 20.12 32.48 41.83
C LEU A 28 20.85 31.14 41.66
N LEU A 29 20.91 30.31 42.71
CA LEU A 29 21.47 28.97 42.64
C LEU A 29 20.54 27.97 41.83
N GLY A 30 19.23 28.17 41.88
CA GLY A 30 18.25 27.43 41.07
C GLY A 30 18.35 27.72 39.57
N LEU A 31 18.59 29.00 39.20
CA LEU A 31 18.75 29.43 37.80
C LEU A 31 20.07 28.93 37.17
N LEU A 32 21.14 28.84 37.94
CA LEU A 32 22.41 28.28 37.43
C LEU A 32 22.37 26.76 37.25
N SER A 33 21.55 26.03 38.02
CA SER A 33 21.33 24.59 37.84
C SER A 33 20.42 24.25 36.66
N PHE A 34 19.52 25.16 36.28
CA PHE A 34 18.62 24.97 35.15
C PHE A 34 19.31 25.24 33.79
N ALA A 35 20.30 26.16 33.77
CA ALA A 35 21.06 26.46 32.55
C ALA A 35 22.05 25.35 32.15
N ALA A 36 22.44 24.46 33.09
CA ALA A 36 23.35 23.36 32.82
C ALA A 36 22.65 22.09 32.28
N ILE A 37 21.29 21.97 32.44
CA ILE A 37 20.51 20.81 31.98
C ILE A 37 19.92 21.02 30.57
N VAL A 38 19.79 22.26 30.10
CA VAL A 38 19.22 22.56 28.76
C VAL A 38 20.22 22.35 27.62
N SER A 39 21.51 22.17 27.93
CA SER A 39 22.56 22.06 26.89
C SER A 39 22.83 20.64 26.36
N VAL A 40 22.01 19.60 26.73
CA VAL A 40 22.28 18.22 26.33
C VAL A 40 21.10 17.60 25.51
N CYS A 41 19.99 18.32 25.31
CA CYS A 41 18.92 17.90 24.44
C CYS A 41 18.84 18.73 23.17
N ALA A 42 19.94 18.79 22.40
CA ALA A 42 19.78 19.05 20.96
C ALA A 42 19.11 17.80 20.32
N PRO A 43 18.00 17.95 19.62
CA PRO A 43 17.49 16.83 18.84
C PRO A 43 18.59 16.44 17.85
N ARG A 44 19.13 15.22 17.98
CA ARG A 44 19.85 14.61 16.87
C ARG A 44 18.86 14.54 15.74
N ILE A 45 18.92 15.50 14.84
CA ILE A 45 18.36 15.36 13.51
C ILE A 45 19.02 14.08 12.99
N ALA A 46 18.24 13.01 12.88
CA ALA A 46 18.70 11.81 12.24
C ALA A 46 19.09 12.24 10.81
N SER A 47 20.39 12.34 10.59
CA SER A 47 20.96 12.55 9.27
C SER A 47 20.31 11.51 8.37
N ALA A 48 19.63 11.97 7.32
CA ALA A 48 19.26 11.08 6.22
C ALA A 48 20.52 10.27 5.89
N ALA A 49 20.40 8.94 5.92
CA ALA A 49 21.53 8.08 5.70
C ALA A 49 22.16 8.48 4.35
N GLU A 50 23.30 9.18 4.41
CA GLU A 50 24.03 9.52 3.20
C GLU A 50 24.35 8.22 2.47
N PHE A 51 23.94 8.14 1.22
CA PHE A 51 24.34 7.04 0.35
C PHE A 51 25.87 6.95 0.36
N ARG A 52 26.37 5.86 0.92
CA ARG A 52 27.79 5.51 0.86
C ARG A 52 27.98 4.45 -0.20
N PRO A 53 28.59 4.76 -1.37
CA PRO A 53 28.87 3.74 -2.41
C PRO A 53 29.51 2.48 -1.85
N SER A 54 30.37 2.64 -0.84
CA SER A 54 30.98 1.53 -0.10
C SER A 54 29.99 0.57 0.58
N SER A 55 28.76 0.98 0.86
CA SER A 55 27.75 0.10 1.50
C SER A 55 27.07 -0.85 0.52
N TRP A 56 26.85 -0.42 -0.74
CA TRP A 56 26.31 -1.31 -1.79
C TRP A 56 27.31 -2.36 -2.19
N GLU A 57 28.54 -1.98 -2.52
CA GLU A 57 29.61 -2.91 -2.92
C GLU A 57 29.93 -3.94 -1.82
N ALA A 58 29.99 -3.47 -0.57
CA ALA A 58 30.19 -4.37 0.57
C ALA A 58 29.04 -5.37 0.73
N THR A 59 27.78 -4.88 0.59
CA THR A 59 26.58 -5.72 0.66
C THR A 59 26.54 -6.74 -0.48
N LEU A 60 26.84 -6.32 -1.71
CA LEU A 60 26.90 -7.20 -2.88
C LEU A 60 27.98 -8.28 -2.71
N GLY A 61 29.17 -7.90 -2.26
CA GLY A 61 30.24 -8.84 -1.98
C GLY A 61 29.89 -9.87 -0.87
N ALA A 62 29.14 -9.44 0.15
CA ALA A 62 28.65 -10.33 1.19
C ALA A 62 27.51 -11.24 0.67
N ALA A 63 26.59 -10.72 -0.13
CA ALA A 63 25.51 -11.48 -0.76
C ALA A 63 26.02 -12.60 -1.66
N LYS A 64 27.07 -12.33 -2.44
CA LYS A 64 27.74 -13.36 -3.26
C LYS A 64 28.36 -14.48 -2.40
N LYS A 65 28.84 -14.16 -1.19
CA LYS A 65 29.35 -15.16 -0.23
C LYS A 65 28.20 -15.95 0.41
N GLU A 66 27.05 -15.33 0.67
CA GLU A 66 25.83 -16.00 1.10
C GLU A 66 25.33 -16.98 0.01
N GLY A 67 25.53 -16.64 -1.26
CA GLY A 67 25.34 -17.49 -2.44
C GLY A 67 23.89 -17.79 -2.80
N GLN A 68 22.92 -17.36 -1.99
CA GLN A 68 21.50 -17.62 -2.24
C GLN A 68 20.58 -16.60 -1.56
N VAL A 69 19.33 -16.52 -2.05
CA VAL A 69 18.23 -15.76 -1.44
C VAL A 69 16.93 -16.56 -1.52
N PHE A 70 16.20 -16.65 -0.42
CA PHE A 70 14.87 -17.26 -0.36
C PHE A 70 13.78 -16.21 -0.44
N VAL A 71 13.02 -16.23 -1.54
CA VAL A 71 11.94 -15.27 -1.81
C VAL A 71 10.59 -15.96 -1.74
N TYR A 72 9.77 -15.57 -0.78
CA TYR A 72 8.36 -15.96 -0.73
C TYR A 72 7.57 -14.96 -1.56
N ILE A 73 7.00 -15.42 -2.67
CA ILE A 73 6.37 -14.52 -3.66
C ILE A 73 4.98 -15.00 -4.05
N SER A 74 4.11 -14.06 -4.40
CA SER A 74 2.77 -14.31 -4.89
C SER A 74 2.50 -13.47 -6.12
N GLY A 75 2.15 -14.10 -7.23
CA GLY A 75 1.58 -13.46 -8.42
C GLY A 75 2.57 -12.79 -9.38
N TYR A 76 3.80 -12.53 -8.97
CA TYR A 76 4.83 -11.89 -9.79
C TYR A 76 6.09 -12.74 -9.97
N GLU A 77 5.95 -14.05 -9.88
CA GLU A 77 7.05 -15.03 -9.98
C GLU A 77 7.83 -14.90 -11.29
N ALA A 78 7.17 -14.48 -12.37
CA ALA A 78 7.78 -14.36 -13.69
C ALA A 78 8.97 -13.38 -13.76
N VAL A 79 9.06 -12.41 -12.82
CA VAL A 79 10.16 -11.43 -12.79
C VAL A 79 11.46 -12.02 -12.25
N LEU A 80 11.39 -13.12 -11.50
CA LEU A 80 12.53 -13.69 -10.77
C LEU A 80 13.67 -14.13 -11.69
N GLN A 81 13.34 -14.66 -12.88
CA GLN A 81 14.33 -15.06 -13.89
C GLN A 81 15.23 -13.90 -14.37
N ASP A 82 14.77 -12.66 -14.26
CA ASP A 82 15.57 -11.50 -14.65
C ASP A 82 16.57 -11.12 -13.55
N PHE A 83 16.25 -11.40 -12.28
CA PHE A 83 17.22 -11.30 -11.19
C PHE A 83 18.38 -12.29 -11.33
N GLU A 84 18.09 -13.56 -11.64
CA GLU A 84 19.11 -14.59 -11.79
C GLU A 84 20.06 -14.30 -12.95
N LYS A 85 19.58 -13.64 -14.02
CA LYS A 85 20.46 -13.17 -15.11
C LYS A 85 21.40 -12.06 -14.67
N ASP A 86 20.94 -11.17 -13.78
CA ASP A 86 21.73 -10.04 -13.31
C ASP A 86 22.72 -10.40 -12.22
N TYR A 87 22.38 -11.40 -11.40
CA TYR A 87 23.18 -11.86 -10.26
C TYR A 87 23.34 -13.38 -10.27
N PRO A 88 24.04 -13.96 -11.28
CA PRO A 88 24.15 -15.41 -11.42
C PRO A 88 24.88 -16.08 -10.26
N GLU A 89 25.63 -15.34 -9.45
CA GLU A 89 26.32 -15.86 -8.27
C GLU A 89 25.41 -15.96 -7.04
N ILE A 90 24.16 -15.44 -7.11
CA ILE A 90 23.18 -15.51 -6.02
C ILE A 90 22.02 -16.39 -6.48
N LYS A 91 22.01 -17.64 -6.07
CA LYS A 91 20.93 -18.58 -6.39
C LYS A 91 19.61 -18.08 -5.78
N LEU A 92 18.59 -17.88 -6.61
CA LEU A 92 17.27 -17.53 -6.13
C LEU A 92 16.44 -18.79 -5.87
N ILE A 93 15.90 -18.91 -4.66
CA ILE A 93 14.99 -19.99 -4.27
C ILE A 93 13.63 -19.37 -4.00
N ALA A 94 12.68 -19.62 -4.91
CA ALA A 94 11.34 -19.05 -4.81
C ALA A 94 10.34 -20.05 -4.23
N VAL A 95 9.45 -19.52 -3.39
CA VAL A 95 8.24 -20.21 -2.94
C VAL A 95 7.04 -19.43 -3.44
N GLY A 96 6.43 -19.91 -4.51
CA GLY A 96 5.23 -19.33 -5.12
C GLY A 96 3.96 -19.88 -4.44
N LEU A 97 3.30 -19.07 -3.63
CA LEU A 97 2.02 -19.41 -2.99
C LEU A 97 1.12 -18.19 -3.00
N ARG A 98 -0.19 -18.38 -3.07
CA ARG A 98 -1.18 -17.27 -3.13
C ARG A 98 -1.90 -17.07 -1.79
N GLY A 99 -2.22 -15.80 -1.54
CA GLY A 99 -3.12 -15.39 -0.47
C GLY A 99 -2.68 -15.87 0.91
N ASN A 100 -3.63 -16.45 1.64
CA ASN A 100 -3.40 -16.89 3.02
C ASN A 100 -2.42 -18.07 3.15
N GLN A 101 -2.19 -18.84 2.09
CA GLN A 101 -1.27 -20.00 2.14
C GLN A 101 0.17 -19.59 2.40
N LEU A 102 0.62 -18.48 1.77
CA LEU A 102 1.96 -17.94 2.00
C LEU A 102 2.15 -17.55 3.46
N GLY A 103 1.15 -16.88 4.03
CA GLY A 103 1.16 -16.48 5.42
C GLY A 103 1.14 -17.66 6.39
N GLN A 104 0.27 -18.63 6.14
CA GLN A 104 0.19 -19.85 6.95
C GLN A 104 1.52 -20.59 6.98
N ARG A 105 2.18 -20.73 5.83
CA ARG A 105 3.48 -21.39 5.72
C ARG A 105 4.55 -20.66 6.51
N LEU A 106 4.79 -19.38 6.25
CA LEU A 106 5.82 -18.61 6.93
C LEU A 106 5.61 -18.61 8.44
N LEU A 107 4.36 -18.40 8.91
CA LEU A 107 4.07 -18.39 10.33
C LEU A 107 4.17 -19.80 10.98
N ALA A 108 3.89 -20.87 10.22
CA ALA A 108 4.10 -22.24 10.71
C ALA A 108 5.59 -22.56 10.85
N GLU A 109 6.41 -22.17 9.87
CA GLU A 109 7.86 -22.32 9.94
C GLU A 109 8.44 -21.56 11.16
N ARG A 110 8.00 -20.35 11.40
CA ARG A 110 8.43 -19.55 12.56
C ARG A 110 8.03 -20.17 13.91
N ARG A 111 6.80 -20.72 14.00
CA ARG A 111 6.39 -21.47 15.20
C ARG A 111 7.26 -22.70 15.46
N ALA A 112 7.81 -23.30 14.40
CA ALA A 112 8.75 -24.39 14.47
C ALA A 112 10.21 -23.93 14.58
N GLU A 113 10.45 -22.64 14.87
CA GLU A 113 11.77 -21.99 14.94
C GLU A 113 12.61 -22.14 13.67
N LYS A 114 11.94 -22.33 12.51
CA LYS A 114 12.58 -22.39 11.19
C LYS A 114 12.45 -21.04 10.52
N TYR A 115 13.58 -20.39 10.25
CA TYR A 115 13.68 -19.10 9.58
C TYR A 115 14.26 -19.33 8.20
N LEU A 116 13.40 -19.55 7.19
CA LEU A 116 13.81 -19.90 5.84
C LEU A 116 13.74 -18.71 4.89
N ALA A 117 12.69 -17.91 4.97
CA ALA A 117 12.46 -16.81 4.06
C ALA A 117 13.36 -15.60 4.39
N ASP A 118 13.94 -15.00 3.37
CA ASP A 118 14.70 -13.75 3.46
C ASP A 118 13.82 -12.55 3.10
N VAL A 119 13.00 -12.71 2.06
CA VAL A 119 12.13 -11.66 1.53
C VAL A 119 10.74 -12.24 1.29
N VAL A 120 9.71 -11.41 1.54
CA VAL A 120 8.35 -11.71 1.11
C VAL A 120 7.84 -10.61 0.18
N SER A 121 7.30 -11.03 -0.98
CA SER A 121 6.64 -10.14 -1.94
C SER A 121 5.25 -10.70 -2.25
N SER A 122 4.20 -9.96 -1.87
CA SER A 122 2.82 -10.41 -2.03
C SER A 122 1.83 -9.23 -1.99
N GLY A 123 0.55 -9.49 -1.80
CA GLY A 123 -0.45 -8.43 -1.64
C GLY A 123 -0.30 -7.67 -0.31
N ALA A 124 -0.73 -6.41 -0.29
CA ALA A 124 -0.68 -5.55 0.90
C ALA A 124 -1.39 -6.17 2.11
N ASN A 125 -2.56 -6.79 1.89
CA ASN A 125 -3.36 -7.36 2.96
C ASN A 125 -2.66 -8.54 3.67
N PRO A 126 -2.15 -9.59 2.99
CA PRO A 126 -1.37 -10.64 3.65
C PRO A 126 -0.14 -10.11 4.37
N ASN A 127 0.62 -9.21 3.75
CA ASN A 127 1.84 -8.68 4.36
C ASN A 127 1.53 -7.87 5.61
N TYR A 128 0.50 -7.03 5.60
CA TYR A 128 0.08 -6.25 6.75
C TYR A 128 -0.59 -7.12 7.83
N GLN A 129 -1.68 -7.82 7.49
CA GLN A 129 -2.50 -8.54 8.46
C GLN A 129 -1.80 -9.75 9.08
N GLN A 130 -0.93 -10.42 8.32
CA GLN A 130 -0.32 -11.65 8.80
C GLN A 130 1.12 -11.44 9.27
N PHE A 131 1.98 -10.78 8.46
CA PHE A 131 3.40 -10.72 8.78
C PHE A 131 3.77 -9.54 9.67
N TYR A 132 3.22 -8.36 9.39
CA TYR A 132 3.48 -7.18 10.20
C TYR A 132 2.93 -7.35 11.63
N HIS A 133 1.67 -7.76 11.79
CA HIS A 133 1.08 -8.00 13.11
C HIS A 133 1.72 -9.17 13.88
N ALA A 134 2.24 -10.17 13.17
CA ALA A 134 3.01 -11.25 13.77
C ALA A 134 4.46 -10.85 14.14
N ARG A 135 4.86 -9.59 13.90
CA ARG A 135 6.23 -9.09 14.09
C ARG A 135 7.27 -9.95 13.36
N ALA A 136 6.91 -10.38 12.15
CA ALA A 136 7.74 -11.24 11.32
C ALA A 136 8.64 -10.47 10.35
N LEU A 137 8.60 -9.13 10.38
CA LEU A 137 9.31 -8.25 9.45
C LEU A 137 10.33 -7.39 10.19
N ASP A 138 11.42 -7.07 9.49
CA ASP A 138 12.37 -6.04 9.87
C ASP A 138 12.10 -4.73 9.09
N PRO A 139 12.49 -3.56 9.59
CA PRO A 139 12.40 -2.31 8.85
C PRO A 139 13.13 -2.42 7.51
N ILE A 140 12.40 -2.14 6.40
CA ILE A 140 12.96 -2.24 5.05
C ILE A 140 13.79 -1.00 4.65
N LYS A 141 13.51 0.18 5.22
CA LYS A 141 14.21 1.42 4.86
C LYS A 141 15.73 1.32 4.95
N PRO A 142 16.33 0.75 6.01
CA PRO A 142 17.78 0.56 6.08
C PRO A 142 18.33 -0.43 5.04
N ALA A 143 17.46 -1.23 4.44
CA ALA A 143 17.83 -2.17 3.39
C ALA A 143 17.84 -1.54 1.98
N LEU A 144 17.28 -0.33 1.83
CA LEU A 144 17.32 0.42 0.57
C LEU A 144 18.70 1.08 0.43
N LEU A 145 19.49 0.64 -0.55
CA LEU A 145 20.90 1.03 -0.69
C LEU A 145 21.22 1.76 -1.99
N LEU A 146 20.50 1.45 -3.10
CA LEU A 146 20.74 2.11 -4.37
C LEU A 146 20.21 3.55 -4.37
N PRO A 147 20.97 4.54 -4.85
CA PRO A 147 20.55 5.94 -4.88
C PRO A 147 19.20 6.13 -5.59
N GLU A 148 19.02 5.47 -6.72
CA GLU A 148 17.80 5.53 -7.50
C GLU A 148 16.57 4.90 -6.81
N VAL A 149 16.79 3.99 -5.85
CA VAL A 149 15.73 3.38 -5.04
C VAL A 149 15.38 4.30 -3.86
N ILE A 150 16.40 4.91 -3.24
CA ILE A 150 16.26 5.83 -2.10
C ILE A 150 15.61 7.15 -2.54
N ASP A 151 15.89 7.62 -3.75
CA ASP A 151 15.39 8.90 -4.28
C ASP A 151 13.87 8.85 -4.46
N GLN A 152 13.16 9.44 -3.50
CA GLN A 152 11.71 9.47 -3.49
C GLN A 152 11.11 10.25 -4.66
N THR A 153 11.86 11.15 -5.31
CA THR A 153 11.40 11.90 -6.49
C THR A 153 11.14 11.00 -7.70
N LYS A 154 11.68 9.78 -7.70
CA LYS A 154 11.45 8.76 -8.72
C LYS A 154 10.16 7.96 -8.50
N TRP A 155 9.45 8.21 -7.41
CA TRP A 155 8.26 7.48 -7.01
C TRP A 155 7.00 8.35 -7.07
N TYR A 156 5.86 7.72 -7.27
CA TYR A 156 4.56 8.39 -7.39
C TYR A 156 4.30 9.31 -6.19
N GLN A 157 3.85 10.53 -6.45
CA GLN A 157 3.66 11.60 -5.47
C GLN A 157 4.95 12.03 -4.75
N GLY A 158 6.13 11.74 -5.31
CA GLY A 158 7.42 12.13 -4.72
C GLY A 158 7.72 11.46 -3.38
N ARG A 159 7.19 10.27 -3.13
CA ARG A 159 7.38 9.56 -1.87
C ARG A 159 7.34 8.04 -2.02
N HIS A 160 8.02 7.36 -1.10
CA HIS A 160 7.80 5.94 -0.88
C HIS A 160 6.45 5.69 -0.21
N GLN A 161 5.75 4.65 -0.63
CA GLN A 161 4.44 4.27 -0.08
C GLN A 161 4.55 2.96 0.69
N TYR A 162 3.81 2.87 1.78
CA TYR A 162 3.82 1.72 2.69
C TYR A 162 2.40 1.36 3.08
N SER A 163 2.17 0.08 3.38
CA SER A 163 0.91 -0.43 3.91
C SER A 163 0.89 -0.57 5.43
N ASP A 164 2.01 -0.31 6.12
CA ASP A 164 2.10 -0.29 7.58
C ASP A 164 2.05 1.15 8.14
N PRO A 165 1.49 1.36 9.36
CA PRO A 165 1.31 2.70 9.93
C PRO A 165 2.62 3.46 10.16
N GLU A 166 3.70 2.76 10.52
CA GLU A 166 5.02 3.36 10.72
C GLU A 166 5.72 3.72 9.41
N GLY A 167 5.22 3.21 8.28
CA GLY A 167 5.82 3.43 6.96
C GLY A 167 7.24 2.89 6.87
N GLN A 168 7.49 1.68 7.38
CA GLN A 168 8.84 1.11 7.48
C GLN A 168 8.98 -0.35 7.06
N TYR A 169 7.90 -1.13 7.02
CA TYR A 169 7.95 -2.59 6.92
C TYR A 169 7.41 -3.16 5.62
N VAL A 170 6.30 -2.62 5.13
CA VAL A 170 5.59 -3.14 3.94
C VAL A 170 5.64 -2.09 2.83
N PHE A 171 6.69 -2.16 2.00
CA PHE A 171 6.90 -1.21 0.91
C PHE A 171 6.00 -1.54 -0.27
N ASN A 172 5.24 -0.56 -0.76
CA ASN A 172 4.38 -0.68 -1.93
C ASN A 172 5.17 -0.22 -3.18
N TYR A 173 5.30 -1.11 -4.18
CA TYR A 173 5.97 -0.79 -5.44
C TYR A 173 5.05 -0.84 -6.67
N VAL A 174 3.80 -1.30 -6.51
CA VAL A 174 2.75 -1.27 -7.53
C VAL A 174 1.57 -0.45 -7.04
N GLY A 175 0.93 0.25 -7.98
CA GLY A 175 -0.30 1.00 -7.77
C GLY A 175 -1.12 1.00 -9.05
N SER A 176 -1.72 -0.13 -9.42
CA SER A 176 -2.55 -0.26 -10.62
C SER A 176 -3.90 0.45 -10.43
N ALA A 177 -4.35 1.16 -11.46
CA ALA A 177 -5.55 2.01 -11.42
C ALA A 177 -6.82 1.21 -11.76
N THR A 178 -7.12 0.14 -11.00
CA THR A 178 -8.25 -0.75 -11.31
C THR A 178 -9.44 -0.64 -10.36
N TYR A 179 -9.27 -0.02 -9.20
CA TYR A 179 -10.40 0.18 -8.29
C TYR A 179 -11.29 1.33 -8.75
N GLY A 180 -12.59 1.09 -8.71
CA GLY A 180 -13.62 1.95 -9.31
C GLY A 180 -14.06 1.51 -10.71
N ALA A 181 -13.45 0.47 -11.30
CA ALA A 181 -13.92 -0.08 -12.56
C ALA A 181 -15.32 -0.70 -12.41
N VAL A 182 -16.19 -0.41 -13.38
CA VAL A 182 -17.56 -0.94 -13.47
C VAL A 182 -17.78 -1.47 -14.87
N ASN A 183 -18.33 -2.68 -14.98
CA ASN A 183 -18.56 -3.32 -16.26
C ASN A 183 -19.98 -3.04 -16.77
N TYR A 184 -20.14 -3.02 -18.08
CA TYR A 184 -21.43 -2.72 -18.71
C TYR A 184 -21.65 -3.53 -19.98
N ASN A 185 -22.93 -3.72 -20.35
CA ASN A 185 -23.30 -4.28 -21.63
C ASN A 185 -23.34 -3.18 -22.70
N THR A 186 -22.54 -3.32 -23.76
CA THR A 186 -22.35 -2.31 -24.80
C THR A 186 -23.58 -2.07 -25.68
N LYS A 187 -24.56 -2.98 -25.67
CA LYS A 187 -25.83 -2.82 -26.41
C LYS A 187 -26.91 -2.09 -25.60
N LEU A 188 -26.73 -2.00 -24.27
CA LEU A 188 -27.72 -1.46 -23.34
C LEU A 188 -27.31 -0.10 -22.76
N VAL A 189 -26.03 0.21 -22.82
CA VAL A 189 -25.44 1.37 -22.14
C VAL A 189 -24.75 2.29 -23.16
N ASP A 190 -25.19 3.54 -23.21
CA ASP A 190 -24.44 4.62 -23.89
C ASP A 190 -23.47 5.25 -22.89
N VAL A 191 -22.16 5.04 -23.11
CA VAL A 191 -21.11 5.56 -22.24
C VAL A 191 -21.09 7.08 -22.12
N LYS A 192 -21.66 7.82 -23.07
CA LYS A 192 -21.72 9.29 -23.05
C LYS A 192 -22.61 9.85 -21.93
N GLU A 193 -23.50 9.03 -21.39
CA GLU A 193 -24.39 9.43 -20.30
C GLU A 193 -23.70 9.45 -18.93
N PHE A 194 -22.47 8.93 -18.83
CA PHE A 194 -21.77 8.73 -17.57
C PHE A 194 -20.57 9.66 -17.48
N LYS A 195 -20.58 10.53 -16.47
CA LYS A 195 -19.49 11.45 -16.12
C LYS A 195 -19.11 11.35 -14.64
N SER A 196 -19.97 10.73 -13.84
CA SER A 196 -19.83 10.55 -12.41
C SER A 196 -20.27 9.15 -12.03
N TYR A 197 -19.70 8.57 -10.97
CA TYR A 197 -20.21 7.31 -10.41
C TYR A 197 -21.69 7.40 -9.99
N TRP A 198 -22.18 8.60 -9.64
CA TRP A 198 -23.58 8.80 -9.31
C TRP A 198 -24.53 8.57 -10.49
N ASP A 199 -24.06 8.70 -11.73
CA ASP A 199 -24.85 8.41 -12.93
C ASP A 199 -25.15 6.92 -13.07
N LEU A 200 -24.30 6.04 -12.52
CA LEU A 200 -24.54 4.59 -12.44
C LEU A 200 -25.73 4.26 -11.54
N LEU A 201 -26.09 5.14 -10.61
CA LEU A 201 -27.20 5.00 -9.68
C LEU A 201 -28.42 5.85 -10.07
N ASN A 202 -28.55 6.23 -11.36
CA ASN A 202 -29.75 6.85 -11.89
C ASN A 202 -30.92 5.86 -11.79
N PRO A 203 -32.14 6.29 -11.37
CA PRO A 203 -33.31 5.41 -11.22
C PRO A 203 -33.65 4.57 -12.44
N LYS A 204 -33.30 5.00 -13.66
CA LYS A 204 -33.50 4.19 -14.90
C LYS A 204 -32.77 2.85 -14.88
N TRP A 205 -31.73 2.71 -14.06
CA TRP A 205 -30.95 1.48 -13.89
C TRP A 205 -31.46 0.60 -12.73
N LYS A 206 -32.50 0.99 -12.02
CA LYS A 206 -33.07 0.19 -10.92
C LYS A 206 -33.49 -1.18 -11.41
N GLY A 207 -33.07 -2.25 -10.73
CA GLY A 207 -33.28 -3.63 -11.11
C GLY A 207 -32.48 -4.11 -12.34
N ARG A 208 -31.61 -3.26 -12.89
CA ARG A 208 -30.73 -3.57 -14.03
C ARG A 208 -29.24 -3.60 -13.67
N ILE A 209 -28.95 -3.57 -12.39
CA ILE A 209 -27.60 -3.63 -11.82
C ILE A 209 -27.43 -4.97 -11.13
N GLU A 210 -26.31 -5.60 -11.37
CA GLU A 210 -25.82 -6.72 -10.59
C GLU A 210 -24.50 -6.39 -9.92
N ALA A 211 -24.20 -7.07 -8.81
CA ALA A 211 -22.95 -6.93 -8.11
C ALA A 211 -22.52 -8.26 -7.50
N ARG A 212 -21.21 -8.50 -7.43
CA ARG A 212 -20.71 -9.59 -6.63
C ARG A 212 -21.05 -9.36 -5.15
N ASP A 213 -21.46 -10.42 -4.46
CA ASP A 213 -21.69 -10.38 -3.02
C ASP A 213 -20.35 -10.13 -2.29
N ILE A 214 -20.14 -8.92 -1.81
CA ILE A 214 -18.89 -8.50 -1.15
C ILE A 214 -18.72 -9.06 0.27
N ARG A 215 -19.73 -9.72 0.80
CA ARG A 215 -19.67 -10.46 2.07
C ARG A 215 -18.84 -11.74 1.91
N GLU A 216 -18.72 -12.23 0.70
CA GLU A 216 -17.82 -13.31 0.34
C GLU A 216 -16.38 -12.80 0.12
N ALA A 217 -15.39 -13.58 0.55
CA ALA A 217 -13.99 -13.23 0.35
C ALA A 217 -13.64 -13.13 -1.14
N GLY A 218 -12.90 -12.09 -1.51
CA GLY A 218 -12.43 -11.93 -2.89
C GLY A 218 -12.26 -10.48 -3.35
N PRO A 219 -12.02 -10.27 -4.66
CA PRO A 219 -11.67 -8.97 -5.22
C PRO A 219 -12.71 -7.86 -5.00
N GLY A 220 -14.00 -8.19 -4.97
CA GLY A 220 -15.07 -7.23 -4.75
C GLY A 220 -14.96 -6.48 -3.44
N ALA A 221 -14.57 -7.17 -2.37
CA ALA A 221 -14.38 -6.56 -1.04
C ALA A 221 -13.33 -5.43 -1.08
N GLY A 222 -12.18 -5.66 -1.73
CA GLY A 222 -11.14 -4.64 -1.87
C GLY A 222 -11.58 -3.43 -2.70
N ASN A 223 -12.28 -3.66 -3.81
CA ASN A 223 -12.78 -2.60 -4.68
C ASN A 223 -13.83 -1.71 -3.98
N THR A 224 -14.64 -2.29 -3.08
CA THR A 224 -15.64 -1.53 -2.32
C THR A 224 -15.02 -0.49 -1.39
N ARG A 225 -13.77 -0.68 -0.96
CA ARG A 225 -13.03 0.34 -0.19
C ARG A 225 -12.93 1.66 -0.94
N PHE A 226 -12.69 1.62 -2.25
CA PHE A 226 -12.66 2.83 -3.07
C PHE A 226 -13.97 3.60 -2.92
N PHE A 227 -15.10 2.97 -3.14
CA PHE A 227 -16.41 3.63 -3.05
C PHE A 227 -16.71 4.15 -1.64
N TYR A 228 -16.39 3.37 -0.62
CA TYR A 228 -16.70 3.71 0.77
C TYR A 228 -15.84 4.86 1.31
N TYR A 229 -14.53 4.84 1.03
CA TYR A 229 -13.61 5.85 1.56
C TYR A 229 -13.42 7.06 0.64
N HIS A 230 -14.01 7.03 -0.56
CA HIS A 230 -13.95 8.18 -1.45
C HIS A 230 -14.75 9.37 -0.88
N PRO A 231 -14.15 10.58 -0.78
CA PRO A 231 -14.78 11.72 -0.12
C PRO A 231 -16.08 12.20 -0.78
N GLU A 232 -16.23 12.00 -2.09
CA GLU A 232 -17.42 12.40 -2.87
C GLU A 232 -18.47 11.28 -3.00
N LEU A 233 -18.16 10.05 -2.60
CA LEU A 233 -19.05 8.88 -2.70
C LEU A 233 -19.47 8.40 -1.29
N GLY A 234 -18.56 7.80 -0.57
CA GLY A 234 -18.72 7.39 0.82
C GLY A 234 -19.80 6.35 1.08
N ALA A 235 -20.21 6.25 2.33
CA ALA A 235 -21.29 5.36 2.75
C ALA A 235 -22.62 5.64 2.03
N SER A 236 -22.85 6.88 1.59
CA SER A 236 -24.06 7.27 0.88
C SER A 236 -24.20 6.58 -0.46
N PHE A 237 -23.09 6.47 -1.22
CA PHE A 237 -23.06 5.72 -2.46
C PHE A 237 -23.39 4.25 -2.24
N ILE A 238 -22.78 3.63 -1.23
CA ILE A 238 -23.01 2.22 -0.86
C ILE A 238 -24.47 1.98 -0.46
N ARG A 239 -25.04 2.87 0.37
CA ARG A 239 -26.47 2.78 0.76
C ARG A 239 -27.40 2.88 -0.44
N LYS A 240 -27.14 3.80 -1.35
CA LYS A 240 -27.97 3.93 -2.56
C LYS A 240 -27.83 2.70 -3.46
N LEU A 241 -26.59 2.23 -3.70
CA LEU A 241 -26.34 1.06 -4.54
C LEU A 241 -27.10 -0.17 -4.01
N PHE A 242 -26.87 -0.55 -2.76
CA PHE A 242 -27.41 -1.80 -2.20
C PHE A 242 -28.82 -1.67 -1.61
N GLY A 243 -29.23 -0.46 -1.23
CA GLY A 243 -30.53 -0.23 -0.59
C GLY A 243 -31.63 0.24 -1.54
N GLU A 244 -31.30 1.01 -2.60
CA GLU A 244 -32.31 1.67 -3.43
C GLU A 244 -32.38 1.15 -4.87
N MET A 245 -31.25 0.65 -5.41
CA MET A 245 -31.13 0.32 -6.82
C MET A 245 -31.61 -1.09 -7.18
N ASP A 246 -32.16 -1.85 -6.24
CA ASP A 246 -32.61 -3.23 -6.44
C ASP A 246 -31.54 -4.13 -7.11
N VAL A 247 -30.31 -4.06 -6.57
CA VAL A 247 -29.16 -4.78 -7.10
C VAL A 247 -29.30 -6.29 -6.89
N THR A 248 -29.09 -7.08 -7.94
CA THR A 248 -29.00 -8.54 -7.83
C THR A 248 -27.59 -8.95 -7.43
N LEU A 249 -27.47 -9.75 -6.37
CA LEU A 249 -26.18 -10.25 -5.91
C LEU A 249 -25.89 -11.62 -6.52
N PHE A 250 -24.63 -11.83 -6.92
CA PHE A 250 -24.13 -13.14 -7.37
C PHE A 250 -22.88 -13.54 -6.57
N ARG A 251 -22.60 -14.84 -6.48
CA ARG A 251 -21.44 -15.42 -5.78
C ARG A 251 -20.50 -16.15 -6.71
N ASP A 252 -21.04 -16.81 -7.72
CA ASP A 252 -20.25 -17.50 -8.73
C ASP A 252 -19.57 -16.51 -9.68
N PHE A 253 -18.26 -16.67 -9.90
CA PHE A 253 -17.45 -15.76 -10.71
C PHE A 253 -17.83 -15.69 -12.19
N ARG A 254 -18.49 -16.73 -12.72
CA ARG A 254 -18.95 -16.79 -14.11
C ARG A 254 -20.35 -16.25 -14.27
N GLN A 255 -21.20 -16.45 -13.28
CA GLN A 255 -22.63 -16.13 -13.35
C GLN A 255 -22.89 -14.64 -13.65
N GLY A 256 -22.24 -13.72 -12.94
CA GLY A 256 -22.43 -12.28 -13.19
C GLY A 256 -21.99 -11.87 -14.60
N PRO A 257 -20.74 -12.13 -15.00
CA PRO A 257 -20.29 -11.84 -16.36
C PRO A 257 -21.19 -12.40 -17.45
N ASP A 258 -21.71 -13.64 -17.30
CA ASP A 258 -22.63 -14.27 -18.26
C ASP A 258 -23.97 -13.53 -18.31
N TRP A 259 -24.52 -13.11 -17.19
CA TRP A 259 -25.74 -12.32 -17.13
C TRP A 259 -25.57 -10.95 -17.77
N LEU A 260 -24.42 -10.30 -17.58
CA LEU A 260 -24.10 -9.05 -18.23
C LEU A 260 -24.01 -9.23 -19.76
N ALA A 261 -23.28 -10.24 -20.22
CA ALA A 261 -23.07 -10.52 -21.64
C ALA A 261 -24.37 -10.84 -22.39
N THR A 262 -25.27 -11.56 -21.74
CA THR A 262 -26.60 -11.88 -22.32
C THR A 262 -27.57 -10.70 -22.27
N GLY A 263 -27.22 -9.58 -21.62
CA GLY A 263 -28.08 -8.40 -21.50
C GLY A 263 -29.18 -8.52 -20.44
N ARG A 264 -29.12 -9.50 -19.56
CA ARG A 264 -30.02 -9.62 -18.40
C ARG A 264 -29.86 -8.41 -17.48
N TYR A 265 -28.63 -7.94 -17.28
CA TYR A 265 -28.29 -6.70 -16.58
C TYR A 265 -27.55 -5.76 -17.51
N ALA A 266 -27.61 -4.47 -17.21
CA ALA A 266 -26.93 -3.42 -17.95
C ALA A 266 -25.56 -3.07 -17.34
N LEU A 267 -25.46 -3.13 -16.02
CA LEU A 267 -24.28 -2.75 -15.24
C LEU A 267 -23.91 -3.88 -14.27
N CYS A 268 -22.61 -4.14 -14.14
CA CYS A 268 -22.07 -5.09 -13.19
C CYS A 268 -20.94 -4.47 -12.35
N PHE A 269 -21.13 -4.48 -11.04
CA PHE A 269 -20.09 -4.09 -10.08
C PHE A 269 -19.31 -5.33 -9.63
N PHE A 270 -17.98 -5.18 -9.56
CA PHE A 270 -17.06 -6.21 -9.05
C PHE A 270 -17.04 -7.51 -9.89
N CYS A 271 -17.32 -7.40 -11.18
CA CYS A 271 -17.16 -8.46 -12.19
C CYS A 271 -15.76 -8.40 -12.82
N ASP A 272 -15.42 -9.48 -13.51
CA ASP A 272 -14.34 -9.53 -14.50
C ASP A 272 -14.93 -9.99 -15.84
N VAL A 273 -14.77 -9.19 -16.88
CA VAL A 273 -15.34 -9.44 -18.20
C VAL A 273 -14.28 -9.58 -19.30
N ASP A 274 -13.02 -9.56 -18.97
CA ASP A 274 -11.92 -9.51 -19.94
C ASP A 274 -11.94 -10.69 -20.90
N VAL A 275 -12.21 -11.90 -20.42
CA VAL A 275 -12.33 -13.11 -21.26
C VAL A 275 -13.51 -12.99 -22.22
N LEU A 276 -14.68 -12.54 -21.75
CA LEU A 276 -15.86 -12.37 -22.58
C LEU A 276 -15.68 -11.27 -23.64
N LYS A 277 -15.00 -10.19 -23.27
CA LYS A 277 -14.62 -9.12 -24.20
C LYS A 277 -13.69 -9.63 -25.30
N GLN A 278 -12.67 -10.42 -24.96
CA GLN A 278 -11.77 -11.06 -25.94
C GLN A 278 -12.50 -12.02 -26.88
N GLN A 279 -13.58 -12.66 -26.41
CA GLN A 279 -14.46 -13.49 -27.22
C GLN A 279 -15.44 -12.70 -28.11
N GLY A 280 -15.40 -11.37 -28.07
CA GLY A 280 -16.25 -10.49 -28.85
C GLY A 280 -17.68 -10.36 -28.31
N LEU A 281 -17.95 -10.74 -27.08
CA LEU A 281 -19.25 -10.56 -26.44
C LEU A 281 -19.52 -9.08 -26.13
N PRO A 282 -20.78 -8.63 -26.05
CA PRO A 282 -21.14 -7.22 -25.92
C PRO A 282 -20.95 -6.70 -24.49
N VAL A 283 -19.74 -6.78 -24.00
CA VAL A 283 -19.34 -6.26 -22.67
C VAL A 283 -18.12 -5.37 -22.78
N ASP A 284 -18.04 -4.37 -21.92
CA ASP A 284 -16.87 -3.53 -21.77
C ASP A 284 -16.77 -2.98 -20.32
N THR A 285 -15.70 -2.25 -20.03
CA THR A 285 -15.39 -1.74 -18.70
C THR A 285 -15.25 -0.22 -18.73
N PHE A 286 -15.99 0.48 -17.86
CA PHE A 286 -15.67 1.84 -17.47
C PHE A 286 -14.40 1.80 -16.63
N GLY A 287 -13.30 2.28 -17.19
CA GLY A 287 -12.12 2.54 -16.38
C GLY A 287 -12.34 3.71 -15.41
N PRO A 288 -11.55 3.80 -14.36
CA PRO A 288 -11.69 4.89 -13.36
C PRO A 288 -11.54 6.30 -13.95
N HIS A 289 -10.86 6.42 -15.09
CA HIS A 289 -10.71 7.67 -15.86
C HIS A 289 -12.02 8.14 -16.53
N ALA A 290 -13.04 7.30 -16.61
CA ALA A 290 -14.34 7.68 -17.18
C ALA A 290 -15.16 8.61 -16.27
N PHE A 291 -14.82 8.67 -14.99
CA PHE A 291 -15.58 9.40 -13.98
C PHE A 291 -14.77 10.55 -13.38
N LYS A 292 -15.44 11.69 -13.13
CA LYS A 292 -14.80 12.90 -12.55
C LYS A 292 -14.19 12.69 -11.17
N GLU A 293 -14.69 11.73 -10.42
CA GLU A 293 -14.17 11.36 -9.10
C GLU A 293 -12.83 10.62 -9.20
N GLY A 294 -12.48 10.10 -10.39
CA GLY A 294 -11.25 9.33 -10.61
C GLY A 294 -11.35 7.88 -10.18
N GLY A 295 -10.28 7.29 -9.68
CA GLY A 295 -10.24 5.87 -9.33
C GLY A 295 -9.42 5.54 -8.11
N GLY A 296 -9.33 4.25 -7.80
CA GLY A 296 -8.52 3.74 -6.69
C GLY A 296 -7.30 2.99 -7.17
N LEU A 297 -6.19 3.15 -6.44
CA LEU A 297 -4.99 2.36 -6.63
C LEU A 297 -5.06 1.09 -5.82
N VAL A 298 -4.65 -0.01 -6.43
CA VAL A 298 -4.47 -1.30 -5.77
C VAL A 298 -3.05 -1.78 -5.95
N GLN A 299 -2.47 -2.26 -4.85
CA GLN A 299 -1.10 -2.79 -4.85
C GLN A 299 -1.03 -4.18 -5.52
N GLN A 300 -2.16 -4.86 -5.71
CA GLN A 300 -2.23 -6.23 -6.22
C GLN A 300 -1.26 -7.14 -5.43
N PHE A 301 -0.21 -7.67 -6.08
CA PHE A 301 0.86 -8.44 -5.45
C PHE A 301 2.13 -7.62 -5.21
N GLY A 302 2.09 -6.31 -5.42
CA GLY A 302 3.22 -5.39 -5.46
C GLY A 302 3.58 -4.76 -4.14
N THR A 303 3.71 -5.54 -3.09
CA THR A 303 4.37 -5.12 -1.85
C THR A 303 5.57 -6.01 -1.56
N ILE A 304 6.60 -5.44 -0.92
CA ILE A 304 7.81 -6.17 -0.53
C ILE A 304 8.18 -5.85 0.91
N SER A 305 8.65 -6.86 1.62
CA SER A 305 9.09 -6.75 3.01
C SER A 305 10.35 -7.59 3.26
N LEU A 306 11.21 -7.10 4.14
CA LEU A 306 12.34 -7.84 4.67
C LEU A 306 11.85 -8.71 5.83
N VAL A 307 12.10 -10.02 5.74
CA VAL A 307 11.72 -10.94 6.82
C VAL A 307 12.75 -10.84 7.93
N ASN A 308 12.30 -10.78 9.18
CA ASN A 308 13.24 -10.73 10.29
C ASN A 308 13.93 -12.09 10.51
N ARG A 309 15.16 -12.05 11.02
CA ARG A 309 16.04 -13.23 11.15
C ARG A 309 16.29 -13.91 9.79
N ALA A 310 16.33 -13.14 8.71
CA ALA A 310 16.66 -13.62 7.38
C ALA A 310 18.00 -14.37 7.39
N PRO A 311 18.09 -15.63 6.92
CA PRO A 311 19.35 -16.39 6.85
C PRO A 311 20.40 -15.75 5.94
N HIS A 312 19.96 -15.03 4.89
CA HIS A 312 20.82 -14.40 3.89
C HIS A 312 20.53 -12.90 3.81
N PRO A 313 20.87 -12.12 4.86
CA PRO A 313 20.42 -10.73 5.00
C PRO A 313 21.02 -9.78 3.94
N ASN A 314 22.20 -10.10 3.39
CA ASN A 314 22.81 -9.28 2.35
C ASN A 314 22.20 -9.61 0.98
N ALA A 315 21.97 -10.88 0.68
CA ALA A 315 21.29 -11.30 -0.54
C ALA A 315 19.83 -10.80 -0.58
N ALA A 316 19.15 -10.76 0.57
CA ALA A 316 17.85 -10.12 0.71
C ALA A 316 17.89 -8.64 0.29
N LYS A 317 18.87 -7.87 0.79
CA LYS A 317 19.05 -6.45 0.41
C LYS A 317 19.33 -6.30 -1.08
N VAL A 318 20.18 -7.15 -1.66
CA VAL A 318 20.46 -7.12 -3.10
C VAL A 318 19.20 -7.38 -3.90
N PHE A 319 18.40 -8.39 -3.54
CA PHE A 319 17.14 -8.69 -4.22
C PHE A 319 16.13 -7.53 -4.10
N ILE A 320 15.94 -6.96 -2.90
CA ILE A 320 15.04 -5.83 -2.67
C ILE A 320 15.44 -4.64 -3.55
N ASN A 321 16.72 -4.25 -3.54
CA ASN A 321 17.19 -3.11 -4.34
C ASN A 321 17.09 -3.37 -5.84
N TRP A 322 17.37 -4.60 -6.30
CA TRP A 322 17.19 -4.96 -7.69
C TRP A 322 15.72 -4.86 -8.11
N LEU A 323 14.80 -5.46 -7.36
CA LEU A 323 13.38 -5.43 -7.70
C LEU A 323 12.85 -3.97 -7.72
N LEU A 324 13.27 -3.14 -6.78
CA LEU A 324 12.86 -1.75 -6.67
C LEU A 324 13.63 -0.80 -7.62
N SER A 325 14.70 -1.25 -8.26
CA SER A 325 15.45 -0.48 -9.24
C SER A 325 14.63 -0.16 -10.48
N ARG A 326 15.09 0.82 -11.26
CA ARG A 326 14.51 1.13 -12.57
C ARG A 326 14.44 -0.11 -13.47
N LYS A 327 15.52 -0.90 -13.51
CA LYS A 327 15.61 -2.12 -14.31
C LYS A 327 14.62 -3.19 -13.84
N GLY A 328 14.56 -3.46 -12.55
CA GLY A 328 13.65 -4.43 -11.95
C GLY A 328 12.18 -4.10 -12.18
N GLN A 329 11.83 -2.81 -12.06
CA GLN A 329 10.44 -2.36 -12.26
C GLN A 329 10.01 -2.37 -13.73
N ILE A 330 10.91 -2.11 -14.68
CA ILE A 330 10.64 -2.31 -16.13
C ILE A 330 10.43 -3.80 -16.43
N ALA A 331 11.31 -4.66 -15.92
CA ALA A 331 11.15 -6.11 -16.06
C ALA A 331 9.82 -6.60 -15.50
N LEU A 332 9.42 -6.12 -14.33
CA LEU A 332 8.14 -6.43 -13.70
C LEU A 332 6.96 -6.07 -14.62
N GLN A 333 6.87 -4.84 -15.08
CA GLN A 333 5.78 -4.41 -15.97
C GLN A 333 5.71 -5.27 -17.23
N LYS A 334 6.84 -5.52 -17.87
CA LYS A 334 6.92 -6.34 -19.06
C LYS A 334 6.48 -7.79 -18.82
N ARG A 335 6.91 -8.41 -17.71
CA ARG A 335 6.58 -9.80 -17.38
C ARG A 335 5.12 -10.00 -16.98
N THR A 336 4.48 -8.96 -16.49
CA THR A 336 3.09 -9.04 -16.01
C THR A 336 2.07 -8.48 -17.00
N SER A 337 2.50 -7.85 -18.10
CA SER A 337 1.64 -7.14 -19.05
C SER A 337 0.48 -7.96 -19.61
N ALA A 338 0.69 -9.24 -19.87
CA ALA A 338 -0.31 -10.17 -20.40
C ALA A 338 -0.94 -11.08 -19.32
N GLY A 339 -0.61 -10.86 -18.05
CA GLY A 339 -1.11 -11.68 -16.94
C GLY A 339 -2.45 -11.19 -16.38
N GLU A 340 -3.00 -11.96 -15.44
CA GLU A 340 -4.24 -11.63 -14.74
C GLU A 340 -4.16 -10.34 -13.90
N SER A 341 -2.95 -9.92 -13.52
CA SER A 341 -2.72 -8.79 -12.64
C SER A 341 -1.55 -7.93 -13.13
N PRO A 342 -1.73 -7.21 -14.25
CA PRO A 342 -0.69 -6.35 -14.80
C PRO A 342 -0.24 -5.30 -13.78
N ALA A 343 1.06 -5.19 -13.56
CA ALA A 343 1.64 -4.27 -12.60
C ALA A 343 1.81 -2.87 -13.21
N ASP A 344 1.24 -1.84 -12.61
CA ASP A 344 1.68 -0.46 -12.83
C ASP A 344 2.61 -0.06 -11.70
N SER A 345 3.91 -0.05 -11.97
CA SER A 345 4.92 0.34 -10.99
C SER A 345 4.68 1.75 -10.46
N LEU A 346 4.87 1.94 -9.15
CA LEU A 346 4.86 3.27 -8.53
C LEU A 346 6.07 4.14 -8.92
N ARG A 347 7.07 3.60 -9.62
CA ARG A 347 8.11 4.45 -10.24
C ARG A 347 7.52 5.26 -11.39
N ILE A 348 7.91 6.54 -11.45
CA ILE A 348 7.46 7.49 -12.47
C ILE A 348 8.52 7.79 -13.55
N ASP A 349 9.75 7.33 -13.34
CA ASP A 349 10.88 7.51 -14.25
C ASP A 349 11.09 6.34 -15.22
N ILE A 350 10.08 5.50 -15.40
CA ILE A 350 10.07 4.33 -16.29
C ILE A 350 8.93 4.41 -17.30
N PRO A 351 9.11 3.80 -18.49
CA PRO A 351 8.06 3.73 -19.50
C PRO A 351 6.85 2.93 -19.00
N LYS A 352 5.66 3.23 -19.54
CA LYS A 352 4.37 2.64 -19.13
C LYS A 352 3.66 1.88 -20.26
N GLU A 353 4.28 1.72 -21.41
CA GLU A 353 3.70 1.12 -22.61
C GLU A 353 3.30 -0.35 -22.38
N ASP A 354 4.08 -1.06 -21.57
CA ASP A 354 3.79 -2.46 -21.20
C ASP A 354 2.62 -2.60 -20.22
N VAL A 355 2.12 -1.51 -19.63
CA VAL A 355 0.98 -1.54 -18.71
C VAL A 355 -0.31 -1.38 -19.52
N PRO A 356 -1.28 -2.32 -19.45
CA PRO A 356 -2.57 -2.18 -20.10
C PRO A 356 -3.30 -0.90 -19.68
N TYR A 357 -4.03 -0.28 -20.61
CA TYR A 357 -4.64 1.02 -20.41
C TYR A 357 -5.52 1.12 -19.15
N LEU A 358 -6.33 0.10 -18.89
CA LEU A 358 -7.22 0.06 -17.70
C LEU A 358 -6.46 -0.10 -16.38
N ASN A 359 -5.22 -0.60 -16.42
CA ASN A 359 -4.38 -0.77 -15.23
C ASN A 359 -3.49 0.44 -14.97
N ARG A 360 -3.30 1.28 -16.01
CA ARG A 360 -2.33 2.38 -16.03
C ARG A 360 -2.87 3.59 -15.28
N ARG A 361 -2.04 4.19 -14.43
CA ARG A 361 -2.29 5.56 -13.96
C ARG A 361 -2.11 6.52 -15.13
N LEU A 362 -3.08 7.41 -15.31
CA LEU A 362 -3.08 8.45 -16.35
C LEU A 362 -2.85 9.81 -15.71
N ASP A 363 -2.16 10.68 -16.43
CA ASP A 363 -1.93 12.06 -15.98
C ASP A 363 -3.25 12.83 -15.90
N GLY A 364 -3.35 13.71 -14.90
CA GLY A 364 -4.55 14.53 -14.68
C GLY A 364 -5.71 13.80 -14.00
N ILE A 365 -5.66 12.48 -13.82
CA ILE A 365 -6.66 11.71 -13.08
C ILE A 365 -6.32 11.64 -11.59
N LYS A 366 -7.32 11.83 -10.74
CA LYS A 366 -7.19 11.65 -9.30
C LYS A 366 -7.26 10.17 -8.96
N TYR A 367 -6.35 9.73 -8.10
CA TYR A 367 -6.37 8.35 -7.60
C TYR A 367 -6.29 8.31 -6.09
N LEU A 368 -7.20 7.54 -5.49
CA LEU A 368 -7.23 7.26 -4.07
C LEU A 368 -6.36 6.04 -3.77
N ASP A 369 -5.37 6.20 -2.90
CA ASP A 369 -4.60 5.06 -2.40
C ASP A 369 -5.45 4.28 -1.39
N THR A 370 -5.99 3.13 -1.82
CA THR A 370 -6.85 2.27 -1.00
C THR A 370 -6.08 1.26 -0.16
N GLY A 371 -4.76 1.20 -0.32
CA GLY A 371 -3.87 0.30 0.44
C GLY A 371 -3.43 0.86 1.80
N ARG A 372 -4.01 1.96 2.25
CA ARG A 372 -3.71 2.56 3.54
C ARG A 372 -4.10 1.63 4.69
N PRO A 373 -3.28 1.52 5.74
CA PRO A 373 -3.57 0.64 6.88
C PRO A 373 -4.93 0.88 7.52
N GLU A 374 -5.32 2.14 7.67
CA GLU A 374 -6.59 2.55 8.25
C GLU A 374 -7.83 2.16 7.44
N TRP A 375 -7.64 1.77 6.16
CA TRP A 375 -8.72 1.37 5.26
C TRP A 375 -8.77 -0.13 4.94
N ILE A 376 -7.85 -0.90 5.51
CA ILE A 376 -7.81 -2.35 5.30
C ILE A 376 -8.99 -3.05 6.00
N GLU A 377 -9.47 -2.49 7.11
CA GLU A 377 -10.60 -3.03 7.87
C GLU A 377 -11.90 -2.98 7.07
N MET A 378 -12.51 -4.16 6.84
CA MET A 378 -13.73 -4.28 6.06
C MET A 378 -15.02 -4.15 6.87
N LYS A 379 -14.94 -4.28 8.20
CA LYS A 379 -16.13 -4.29 9.05
C LYS A 379 -17.05 -3.07 8.85
N PRO A 380 -16.56 -1.81 8.84
CA PRO A 380 -17.43 -0.64 8.66
C PRO A 380 -18.18 -0.67 7.32
N ILE A 381 -17.55 -1.21 6.28
CA ILE A 381 -18.15 -1.33 4.95
C ILE A 381 -19.24 -2.39 4.94
N LEU A 382 -18.95 -3.56 5.52
CA LEU A 382 -19.89 -4.66 5.62
C LEU A 382 -21.12 -4.32 6.46
N ASP A 383 -20.93 -3.56 7.52
CA ASP A 383 -22.05 -3.07 8.36
C ASP A 383 -23.02 -2.22 7.50
N VAL A 384 -22.51 -1.25 6.73
CA VAL A 384 -23.34 -0.41 5.83
C VAL A 384 -24.02 -1.23 4.73
N VAL A 385 -23.32 -2.21 4.15
CA VAL A 385 -23.91 -3.09 3.12
C VAL A 385 -25.03 -3.94 3.69
N ASN A 386 -24.80 -4.58 4.85
CA ASN A 386 -25.81 -5.42 5.51
C ASN A 386 -27.06 -4.61 5.92
N GLU A 387 -26.87 -3.41 6.48
CA GLU A 387 -27.96 -2.50 6.81
C GLU A 387 -28.76 -2.13 5.55
N SER A 388 -28.09 -1.81 4.46
CA SER A 388 -28.70 -1.41 3.20
C SER A 388 -29.51 -2.55 2.56
N LEU A 389 -28.93 -3.76 2.52
CA LEU A 389 -29.62 -4.94 2.01
C LEU A 389 -30.84 -5.31 2.86
N LYS A 390 -30.72 -5.25 4.18
CA LYS A 390 -31.83 -5.48 5.10
C LYS A 390 -32.96 -4.47 4.90
N ALA A 391 -32.63 -3.19 4.72
CA ALA A 391 -33.62 -2.16 4.42
C ALA A 391 -34.33 -2.39 3.07
N ALA A 392 -33.65 -2.99 2.10
CA ALA A 392 -34.20 -3.38 0.80
C ALA A 392 -34.94 -4.73 0.82
N GLY A 393 -35.10 -5.38 1.99
CA GLY A 393 -35.75 -6.70 2.12
C GLY A 393 -34.90 -7.85 1.57
N LYS A 394 -33.58 -7.68 1.43
CA LYS A 394 -32.64 -8.69 0.93
C LYS A 394 -31.74 -9.17 2.07
N ASN A 395 -31.68 -10.46 2.30
CA ASN A 395 -30.87 -11.10 3.35
C ASN A 395 -29.62 -11.77 2.79
#